data_f956c035b710b5ac24ebcd67b1a88e88
#
_entry.id   f956c035b710b5ac24ebcd67b1a88e88
#
_cell.length_a   1.000
_cell.length_b   1.000
_cell.length_c   1.000
_cell.angle_alpha   90.00
_cell.angle_beta   90.00
_cell.angle_gamma   90.00
#
_symmetry.space_group_name_H-M   'P 1'
#
loop_
_entity.id
_entity.type
_entity.pdbx_description
1 polymer ?
#
loop_
_entity_poly.entity_id
_entity_poly.type
_entity_poly.pdbx_seq_one_letter_code
_entity_poly.pdbx_strand_id
1 'polypeptide(L)'
;MSDELDHYFYCVETDDHWHFQVATVNWPHPHKPELAWVTFRRWKTVPDTARLQKARTAALANPRFFRTCSRCHELKNAGHMHDQQTCQSCAERYLGVVY
;
A
#
# COMPACT_ATOMS: atom_id res chain seq x y z
N MET A 1 -3.95 -11.98 12.10
CA MET A 1 -4.04 -10.56 11.81
C MET A 1 -2.73 -10.08 11.23
N SER A 2 -2.79 -9.49 10.09
CA SER A 2 -1.57 -9.05 9.44
C SER A 2 -1.35 -7.58 9.70
N ASP A 3 -0.41 -7.25 10.57
CA ASP A 3 0.02 -5.88 10.78
C ASP A 3 1.08 -5.46 9.76
N GLU A 4 1.43 -6.36 8.84
CA GLU A 4 2.46 -6.10 7.84
C GLU A 4 2.11 -4.94 6.91
N LEU A 5 0.82 -4.70 6.70
CA LEU A 5 0.37 -3.62 5.82
C LEU A 5 0.17 -2.30 6.56
N ASP A 6 0.21 -2.29 7.88
CA ASP A 6 -0.06 -1.08 8.65
C ASP A 6 1.00 0.00 8.44
N HIS A 7 2.22 -0.36 8.11
CA HIS A 7 3.27 0.62 7.85
C HIS A 7 3.06 1.39 6.54
N TYR A 8 2.09 0.99 5.71
CA TYR A 8 1.71 1.74 4.51
C TYR A 8 0.64 2.79 4.78
N PHE A 9 0.18 2.93 6.02
CA PHE A 9 -0.86 3.88 6.39
C PHE A 9 -0.35 4.86 7.43
N TYR A 10 -0.74 6.12 7.27
CA TYR A 10 -0.35 7.17 8.20
C TYR A 10 -1.46 8.21 8.26
N CYS A 11 -1.85 8.57 9.49
CA CYS A 11 -2.83 9.63 9.70
C CYS A 11 -2.13 10.80 10.38
N VAL A 12 -2.16 11.96 9.77
CA VAL A 12 -1.44 13.13 10.26
C VAL A 12 -2.32 14.37 10.15
N GLU A 13 -2.23 15.24 11.14
CA GLU A 13 -2.86 16.55 11.09
C GLU A 13 -1.88 17.56 10.51
N THR A 14 -2.31 18.27 9.46
CA THR A 14 -1.58 19.39 8.89
C THR A 14 -2.53 20.53 8.63
N ASP A 15 -2.14 21.75 8.97
CA ASP A 15 -2.97 22.95 8.88
C ASP A 15 -4.29 22.71 9.63
N ASP A 16 -5.43 22.78 8.96
CA ASP A 16 -6.73 22.63 9.57
C ASP A 16 -7.40 21.29 9.24
N HIS A 17 -6.63 20.33 8.70
CA HIS A 17 -7.19 19.08 8.21
C HIS A 17 -6.41 17.88 8.69
N TRP A 18 -7.10 16.73 8.78
CA TRP A 18 -6.51 15.43 9.03
C TRP A 18 -6.38 14.69 7.70
N HIS A 19 -5.21 14.15 7.42
CA HIS A 19 -4.91 13.43 6.18
C HIS A 19 -4.66 11.96 6.48
N PHE A 20 -5.38 11.09 5.80
CA PHE A 20 -5.11 9.66 5.79
C PHE A 20 -4.27 9.37 4.55
N GLN A 21 -3.01 9.02 4.76
CA GLN A 21 -2.05 8.83 3.70
C GLN A 21 -1.77 7.35 3.50
N VAL A 22 -1.59 6.96 2.25
CA VAL A 22 -1.23 5.62 1.85
C VAL A 22 0.11 5.67 1.13
N ALA A 23 1.03 4.80 1.52
CA ALA A 23 2.34 4.75 0.89
C ALA A 23 2.29 3.99 -0.43
N THR A 24 2.99 4.51 -1.41
CA THR A 24 3.33 3.78 -2.62
C THR A 24 4.83 3.50 -2.60
N VAL A 25 5.24 2.36 -3.13
CA VAL A 25 6.64 1.98 -3.19
C VAL A 25 7.16 2.23 -4.60
N ASN A 26 8.18 3.06 -4.71
CA ASN A 26 8.86 3.36 -5.96
C ASN A 26 10.25 2.75 -5.93
N TRP A 27 10.75 2.35 -7.08
CA TRP A 27 12.05 1.73 -7.24
C TRP A 27 12.91 2.60 -8.18
N PRO A 28 13.43 3.76 -7.71
CA PRO A 28 14.30 4.60 -8.54
C PRO A 28 15.62 3.90 -8.86
N HIS A 29 16.06 3.02 -7.97
CA HIS A 29 17.24 2.19 -8.17
C HIS A 29 16.92 0.75 -7.78
N PRO A 30 17.49 -0.27 -8.45
CA PRO A 30 17.38 -1.66 -8.00
C PRO A 30 17.85 -1.78 -6.55
N HIS A 31 17.12 -2.54 -5.75
CA HIS A 31 17.41 -2.79 -4.33
C HIS A 31 17.26 -1.60 -3.39
N LYS A 32 16.77 -0.45 -3.87
CA LYS A 32 16.53 0.73 -3.02
C LYS A 32 15.11 1.25 -3.21
N PRO A 33 14.13 0.65 -2.53
CA PRO A 33 12.76 1.13 -2.60
C PRO A 33 12.61 2.44 -1.83
N GLU A 34 11.77 3.32 -2.34
CA GLU A 34 11.40 4.57 -1.65
C GLU A 34 9.90 4.62 -1.47
N LEU A 35 9.47 5.10 -0.31
CA LEU A 35 8.05 5.29 -0.02
C LEU A 35 7.63 6.70 -0.42
N ALA A 36 6.52 6.80 -1.14
CA ALA A 36 5.87 8.07 -1.44
C ALA A 36 4.48 8.05 -0.80
N TRP A 37 4.16 9.10 -0.05
CA TRP A 37 2.90 9.19 0.68
C TRP A 37 1.88 9.98 -0.13
N VAL A 38 0.70 9.38 -0.32
CA VAL A 38 -0.40 9.98 -1.08
C VAL A 38 -1.58 10.18 -0.15
N THR A 39 -2.16 11.38 -0.12
CA THR A 39 -3.37 11.63 0.66
C THR A 39 -4.54 10.95 -0.02
N PHE A 40 -5.11 9.95 0.66
CA PHE A 40 -6.25 9.17 0.15
C PHE A 40 -7.58 9.72 0.65
N ARG A 41 -7.61 10.18 1.90
CA ARG A 41 -8.79 10.82 2.52
C ARG A 41 -8.36 12.03 3.32
N ARG A 42 -9.26 12.98 3.47
CA ARG A 42 -9.01 14.20 4.22
C ARG A 42 -10.26 14.60 4.99
N TRP A 43 -10.08 14.97 6.26
CA TRP A 43 -11.19 15.38 7.12
C TRP A 43 -10.84 16.69 7.82
N LYS A 44 -11.86 17.51 8.10
CA LYS A 44 -11.68 18.76 8.87
C LYS A 44 -11.54 18.50 10.36
N THR A 45 -12.10 17.41 10.85
CA THR A 45 -12.05 17.03 12.27
C THR A 45 -11.34 15.72 12.41
N VAL A 46 -10.89 15.39 13.63
CA VAL A 46 -10.22 14.13 13.90
C VAL A 46 -11.13 12.95 13.50
N PRO A 47 -10.65 12.03 12.65
CA PRO A 47 -11.47 10.89 12.25
C PRO A 47 -11.58 9.90 13.39
N ASP A 48 -12.77 9.31 13.55
CA ASP A 48 -12.98 8.23 14.50
C ASP A 48 -12.47 6.90 13.92
N THR A 49 -12.51 5.85 14.76
CA THR A 49 -12.06 4.53 14.36
C THR A 49 -12.82 4.01 13.14
N ALA A 50 -14.14 4.25 13.07
CA ALA A 50 -14.96 3.80 11.95
C ALA A 50 -14.54 4.43 10.63
N ARG A 51 -14.25 5.73 10.62
CA ARG A 51 -13.79 6.44 9.43
C ARG A 51 -12.41 5.96 8.99
N LEU A 52 -11.51 5.74 9.95
CA LEU A 52 -10.18 5.21 9.65
C LEU A 52 -10.25 3.81 9.07
N GLN A 53 -11.09 2.94 9.64
CA GLN A 53 -11.28 1.59 9.12
C GLN A 53 -11.88 1.58 7.71
N LYS A 54 -12.85 2.46 7.46
CA LYS A 54 -13.42 2.61 6.12
C LYS A 54 -12.38 3.04 5.10
N ALA A 55 -11.58 4.03 5.46
CA ALA A 55 -10.51 4.51 4.59
C ALA A 55 -9.48 3.41 4.30
N ARG A 56 -9.09 2.66 5.34
CA ARG A 56 -8.15 1.56 5.21
C ARG A 56 -8.71 0.46 4.30
N THR A 57 -9.95 0.07 4.51
CA THR A 57 -10.60 -0.95 3.69
C THR A 57 -10.68 -0.51 2.23
N ALA A 58 -11.05 0.75 1.98
CA ALA A 58 -11.12 1.29 0.63
C ALA A 58 -9.74 1.32 -0.05
N ALA A 59 -8.69 1.68 0.71
CA ALA A 59 -7.33 1.69 0.18
C ALA A 59 -6.84 0.28 -0.16
N LEU A 60 -7.12 -0.70 0.71
CA LEU A 60 -6.73 -2.09 0.48
C LEU A 60 -7.43 -2.70 -0.74
N ALA A 61 -8.64 -2.22 -1.06
CA ALA A 61 -9.39 -2.67 -2.23
C ALA A 61 -9.01 -1.90 -3.51
N ASN A 62 -8.18 -0.87 -3.41
CA ASN A 62 -7.81 -0.04 -4.55
C ASN A 62 -6.56 -0.61 -5.23
N PRO A 63 -6.64 -1.06 -6.50
CA PRO A 63 -5.50 -1.66 -7.19
C PRO A 63 -4.35 -0.69 -7.47
N ARG A 64 -4.56 0.61 -7.29
CA ARG A 64 -3.48 1.59 -7.36
C ARG A 64 -2.47 1.39 -6.23
N PHE A 65 -2.95 0.96 -5.06
CA PHE A 65 -2.12 0.84 -3.86
C PHE A 65 -1.82 -0.60 -3.48
N PHE A 66 -2.77 -1.50 -3.68
CA PHE A 66 -2.62 -2.90 -3.26
C PHE A 66 -3.19 -3.85 -4.31
N ARG A 67 -2.52 -4.97 -4.50
CA ARG A 67 -2.96 -6.01 -5.43
C ARG A 67 -2.75 -7.37 -4.79
N THR A 68 -3.62 -8.32 -5.15
CA THR A 68 -3.50 -9.70 -4.68
C THR A 68 -2.71 -10.52 -5.70
N CYS A 69 -1.65 -11.18 -5.21
CA CYS A 69 -0.89 -12.09 -6.06
C CYS A 69 -1.74 -13.32 -6.41
N SER A 70 -1.81 -13.66 -7.69
CA SER A 70 -2.59 -14.83 -8.14
C SER A 70 -1.94 -16.16 -7.78
N ARG A 71 -0.66 -16.15 -7.43
CA ARG A 71 0.07 -17.38 -7.09
C ARG A 71 0.08 -17.68 -5.60
N CYS A 72 0.46 -16.71 -4.77
CA CYS A 72 0.48 -16.91 -3.31
C CYS A 72 -0.79 -16.43 -2.62
N HIS A 73 -1.68 -15.73 -3.35
CA HIS A 73 -2.95 -15.20 -2.86
C HIS A 73 -2.81 -14.19 -1.72
N GLU A 74 -1.64 -13.60 -1.56
CA GLU A 74 -1.42 -12.57 -0.56
C GLU A 74 -1.66 -11.19 -1.13
N LEU A 75 -2.20 -10.31 -0.30
CA LEU A 75 -2.36 -8.90 -0.65
C LEU A 75 -1.03 -8.19 -0.46
N LYS A 76 -0.54 -7.55 -1.52
CA LYS A 76 0.74 -6.86 -1.52
C LYS A 76 0.56 -5.40 -1.94
N ASN A 77 1.45 -4.52 -1.48
CA ASN A 77 1.50 -3.16 -2.01
C ASN A 77 1.85 -3.24 -3.50
N ALA A 78 1.21 -2.39 -4.32
CA ALA A 78 1.39 -2.42 -5.77
C ALA A 78 2.85 -2.26 -6.21
N GLY A 79 3.68 -1.57 -5.40
CA GLY A 79 5.10 -1.43 -5.68
C GLY A 79 5.92 -2.71 -5.48
N HIS A 80 5.36 -3.72 -4.81
CA HIS A 80 6.00 -5.03 -4.62
C HIS A 80 5.47 -6.08 -5.59
N MET A 81 4.70 -5.68 -6.58
CA MET A 81 4.21 -6.57 -7.62
C MET A 81 5.15 -6.56 -8.82
N HIS A 82 5.44 -7.74 -9.34
CA HIS A 82 6.18 -7.88 -10.59
C HIS A 82 5.33 -7.40 -11.77
N ASP A 83 4.06 -7.85 -11.78
CA ASP A 83 3.07 -7.42 -12.75
C ASP A 83 1.73 -7.25 -12.03
N GLN A 84 0.64 -7.17 -12.78
CA GLN A 84 -0.69 -6.95 -12.20
C GLN A 84 -1.21 -8.16 -11.42
N GLN A 85 -0.61 -9.32 -11.56
CA GLN A 85 -1.11 -10.57 -11.00
C GLN A 85 -0.09 -11.35 -10.18
N THR A 86 1.19 -10.98 -10.22
CA THR A 86 2.27 -11.75 -9.60
C THR A 86 3.15 -10.84 -8.76
N CYS A 87 3.35 -11.18 -7.49
CA CYS A 87 4.26 -10.43 -6.64
C CYS A 87 5.72 -10.75 -6.97
N GLN A 88 6.64 -9.89 -6.52
CA GLN A 88 8.06 -10.05 -6.82
C GLN A 88 8.62 -11.37 -6.32
N SER A 89 8.21 -11.82 -5.12
CA SER A 89 8.67 -13.09 -4.56
C SER A 89 8.27 -14.28 -5.44
N CYS A 90 7.01 -14.29 -5.93
CA CYS A 90 6.55 -15.35 -6.81
C CYS A 90 7.22 -15.27 -8.19
N ALA A 91 7.48 -14.06 -8.68
CA ALA A 91 8.19 -13.87 -9.94
C ALA A 91 9.61 -14.48 -9.87
N GLU A 92 10.31 -14.24 -8.77
CA GLU A 92 11.63 -14.84 -8.57
C GLU A 92 11.55 -16.37 -8.50
N ARG A 93 10.56 -16.89 -7.77
CA ARG A 93 10.45 -18.33 -7.52
C ARG A 93 9.95 -19.11 -8.74
N TYR A 94 8.96 -18.58 -9.47
CA TYR A 94 8.27 -19.33 -10.51
C TYR A 94 8.61 -18.87 -11.92
N LEU A 95 9.00 -17.61 -12.09
CA LEU A 95 9.27 -17.04 -13.40
C LEU A 95 10.77 -16.82 -13.66
N GLY A 96 11.61 -17.07 -12.64
CA GLY A 96 13.05 -16.92 -12.77
C GLY A 96 13.52 -15.46 -12.88
N VAL A 97 12.69 -14.50 -12.46
CA VAL A 97 13.05 -13.08 -12.49
C VAL A 97 14.03 -12.79 -11.36
N VAL A 98 15.07 -12.01 -11.65
CA VAL A 98 16.06 -11.59 -10.66
C VAL A 98 15.91 -10.10 -10.39
N TYR A 99 15.86 -9.73 -9.14
CA TYR A 99 15.78 -8.35 -8.71
C TYR A 99 17.06 -7.88 -8.05
#